data_ecf34f2d97eb72838951070e10e3d7c2
#
_entry.id   ecf34f2d97eb72838951070e10e3d7c2
#
_cell.length_a   1.000
_cell.length_b   1.000
_cell.length_c   1.000
_cell.angle_alpha   90.00
_cell.angle_beta   90.00
_cell.angle_gamma   90.00
#
_symmetry.space_group_name_H-M   'P 1'
#
loop_
_entity.id
_entity.type
_entity.pdbx_description
1 polymer ?
#
loop_
_entity_poly.entity_id
_entity_poly.type
_entity_poly.pdbx_seq_one_letter_code
_entity_poly.pdbx_strand_id
1 'polypeptide(L)'
;MPAALKCQRWTSSSSTTFFPVALNSPDAVEQALREIVAACDVTLLDLRVYPFEPIGVTGVAVVAESHVNIHTWPEYGYAAVDIFTCGGREDPSAAIPTLRECFAPERIETMEMTRGILLDEMVGVAAGDG
;
A
#
# COMPACT_ATOMS: atom_id res chain seq x y z
N MET A 1 -15.94 8.96 8.55
CA MET A 1 -15.35 7.63 8.71
C MET A 1 -13.86 7.74 8.95
N PRO A 2 -13.33 7.03 9.93
CA PRO A 2 -11.90 7.08 10.15
C PRO A 2 -11.14 6.46 8.97
N ALA A 3 -10.06 7.09 8.58
CA ALA A 3 -9.17 6.57 7.55
C ALA A 3 -8.23 5.53 8.14
N ALA A 4 -8.03 4.42 7.45
CA ALA A 4 -7.12 3.37 7.87
C ALA A 4 -5.84 3.39 7.02
N LEU A 5 -4.71 3.45 7.69
CA LEU A 5 -3.40 3.28 7.06
C LEU A 5 -2.94 1.86 7.30
N LYS A 6 -2.70 1.11 6.23
CA LYS A 6 -1.99 -0.17 6.31
C LYS A 6 -0.59 0.00 5.75
N CYS A 7 0.39 -0.23 6.57
CA CYS A 7 1.78 -0.33 6.16
C CYS A 7 2.17 -1.81 6.16
N GLN A 8 2.69 -2.29 5.05
CA GLN A 8 3.12 -3.67 4.91
C GLN A 8 4.61 -3.72 4.65
N ARG A 9 5.31 -4.42 5.49
CA ARG A 9 6.74 -4.64 5.36
C ARG A 9 6.99 -6.02 4.77
N TRP A 10 7.73 -6.04 3.67
CA TRP A 10 8.19 -7.29 3.06
C TRP A 10 9.68 -7.46 3.35
N THR A 11 10.06 -8.65 3.85
CA THR A 11 11.46 -8.99 4.12
C THR A 11 11.78 -10.35 3.52
N SER A 12 12.89 -10.43 2.80
CA SER A 12 13.48 -11.69 2.36
C SER A 12 14.65 -12.05 3.28
N SER A 13 14.65 -13.26 3.80
CA SER A 13 15.70 -13.72 4.72
C SER A 13 16.79 -14.52 4.02
N SER A 14 16.78 -14.63 2.69
CA SER A 14 17.82 -15.41 2.02
C SER A 14 19.14 -14.64 1.96
N SER A 15 20.16 -15.23 2.54
CA SER A 15 21.54 -14.70 2.59
C SER A 15 22.28 -14.78 1.23
N THR A 16 21.62 -15.11 0.16
CA THR A 16 22.15 -15.07 -1.18
C THR A 16 21.74 -13.75 -1.82
N THR A 17 22.69 -13.05 -2.40
CA THR A 17 22.56 -11.78 -3.13
C THR A 17 21.63 -11.89 -4.35
N PHE A 18 20.48 -12.48 -4.19
CA PHE A 18 19.49 -12.59 -5.26
C PHE A 18 18.44 -11.50 -5.01
N PHE A 19 18.58 -10.40 -5.74
CA PHE A 19 17.55 -9.37 -5.75
C PHE A 19 16.27 -9.97 -6.33
N PRO A 20 15.14 -9.90 -5.65
CA PRO A 20 13.88 -10.21 -6.30
C PRO A 20 13.73 -9.26 -7.49
N VAL A 21 13.83 -9.81 -8.69
CA VAL A 21 13.80 -9.02 -9.94
C VAL A 21 12.55 -8.13 -9.99
N ALA A 22 11.44 -8.63 -9.47
CA ALA A 22 10.19 -7.88 -9.43
C ALA A 22 10.30 -6.59 -8.60
N LEU A 23 11.13 -6.56 -7.55
CA LEU A 23 11.30 -5.35 -6.74
C LEU A 23 12.07 -4.24 -7.47
N ASN A 24 12.83 -4.57 -8.49
CA ASN A 24 13.56 -3.59 -9.29
C ASN A 24 12.93 -3.38 -10.68
N SER A 25 11.71 -3.84 -10.87
CA SER A 25 10.99 -3.73 -12.14
C SER A 25 9.87 -2.68 -12.01
N PRO A 26 9.98 -1.56 -12.72
CA PRO A 26 8.89 -0.58 -12.78
C PRO A 26 7.58 -1.19 -13.27
N ASP A 27 7.64 -2.07 -14.27
CA ASP A 27 6.45 -2.73 -14.81
C ASP A 27 5.81 -3.66 -13.79
N ALA A 28 6.59 -4.39 -13.00
CA ALA A 28 6.07 -5.25 -11.95
C ALA A 28 5.40 -4.43 -10.83
N VAL A 29 5.98 -3.30 -10.45
CA VAL A 29 5.40 -2.40 -9.45
C VAL A 29 4.11 -1.78 -9.98
N GLU A 30 4.08 -1.34 -11.23
CA GLU A 30 2.87 -0.83 -11.85
C GLU A 30 1.75 -1.86 -11.86
N GLN A 31 2.06 -3.08 -12.28
CA GLN A 31 1.09 -4.18 -12.30
C GLN A 31 0.56 -4.48 -10.92
N ALA A 32 1.44 -4.54 -9.92
CA ALA A 32 1.05 -4.76 -8.53
C ALA A 32 0.10 -3.68 -8.03
N LEU A 33 0.38 -2.42 -8.32
CA LEU A 33 -0.51 -1.31 -7.95
C LEU A 33 -1.90 -1.45 -8.58
N ARG A 34 -1.97 -1.77 -9.87
CA ARG A 34 -3.25 -1.98 -10.56
C ARG A 34 -4.05 -3.12 -9.95
N GLU A 35 -3.39 -4.22 -9.64
CA GLU A 35 -4.03 -5.38 -9.04
C GLU A 35 -4.48 -5.12 -7.59
N ILE A 36 -3.68 -4.38 -6.80
CA ILE A 36 -4.06 -3.97 -5.44
C ILE A 36 -5.30 -3.07 -5.49
N VAL A 37 -5.31 -2.09 -6.37
CA VAL A 37 -6.45 -1.17 -6.55
C VAL A 37 -7.71 -1.95 -6.88
N ALA A 38 -7.62 -2.92 -7.80
CA ALA A 38 -8.75 -3.76 -8.16
C ALA A 38 -9.20 -4.65 -6.99
N ALA A 39 -8.25 -5.27 -6.28
CA ALA A 39 -8.56 -6.15 -5.15
C ALA A 39 -9.20 -5.41 -3.97
N CYS A 40 -8.78 -4.18 -3.72
CA CYS A 40 -9.32 -3.34 -2.65
C CYS A 40 -10.64 -2.63 -3.04
N ASP A 41 -11.10 -2.80 -4.27
CA ASP A 41 -12.33 -2.19 -4.79
C ASP A 41 -12.34 -0.66 -4.68
N VAL A 42 -11.22 -0.04 -5.03
CA VAL A 42 -11.09 1.42 -5.09
C VAL A 42 -10.98 1.89 -6.53
N THR A 43 -11.36 3.13 -6.78
CA THR A 43 -11.32 3.71 -8.12
C THR A 43 -9.97 4.35 -8.39
N LEU A 44 -9.26 3.85 -9.41
CA LEU A 44 -7.98 4.41 -9.84
C LEU A 44 -8.20 5.72 -10.59
N LEU A 45 -7.53 6.79 -10.15
CA LEU A 45 -7.56 8.10 -10.80
C LEU A 45 -6.28 8.39 -11.58
N ASP A 46 -5.12 8.07 -11.04
CA ASP A 46 -3.82 8.23 -11.69
C ASP A 46 -2.84 7.21 -11.10
N LEU A 47 -1.82 6.88 -11.88
CA LEU A 47 -0.77 5.95 -11.44
C LEU A 47 0.57 6.42 -12.00
N ARG A 48 1.56 6.52 -11.13
CA ARG A 48 2.93 6.91 -11.47
C ARG A 48 3.92 5.91 -10.89
N VAL A 49 4.90 5.56 -11.69
CA VAL A 49 6.00 4.69 -11.26
C VAL A 49 7.31 5.39 -11.56
N TYR A 50 8.17 5.44 -10.57
CA TYR A 50 9.45 6.14 -10.66
C TYR A 50 10.58 5.18 -10.33
N PRO A 51 11.41 4.81 -11.31
CA PRO A 51 12.61 4.02 -11.06
C PRO A 51 13.72 4.92 -10.54
N PHE A 52 14.47 4.44 -9.56
CA PHE A 52 15.64 5.13 -9.03
C PHE A 52 16.92 4.52 -9.59
N GLU A 53 17.93 5.37 -9.78
CA GLU A 53 19.27 4.93 -10.13
C GLU A 53 20.14 4.87 -8.86
N PRO A 54 20.90 3.81 -8.66
CA PRO A 54 21.06 2.63 -9.55
C PRO A 54 19.99 1.57 -9.36
N ILE A 55 19.16 1.65 -8.32
CA ILE A 55 18.24 0.57 -7.96
C ILE A 55 17.07 1.10 -7.12
N GLY A 56 15.94 0.41 -7.22
CA GLY A 56 14.74 0.72 -6.47
C GLY A 56 13.64 1.36 -7.31
N VAL A 57 12.41 1.22 -6.85
CA VAL A 57 11.23 1.75 -7.54
C VAL A 57 10.27 2.32 -6.51
N THR A 58 9.67 3.44 -6.82
CA THR A 58 8.51 3.97 -6.10
C THR A 58 7.33 4.02 -7.04
N GLY A 59 6.20 3.47 -6.61
CA GLY A 59 4.95 3.58 -7.33
C GLY A 59 3.88 4.23 -6.46
N VAL A 60 3.06 5.06 -7.07
CA VAL A 60 1.95 5.75 -6.42
C VAL A 60 0.71 5.61 -7.27
N ALA A 61 -0.34 5.06 -6.69
CA ALA A 61 -1.67 5.06 -7.27
C ALA A 61 -2.54 6.06 -6.50
N VAL A 62 -3.01 7.08 -7.21
CA VAL A 62 -4.01 8.00 -6.67
C VAL A 62 -5.37 7.37 -6.90
N VAL A 63 -6.10 7.16 -5.83
CA VAL A 63 -7.42 6.55 -5.88
C VAL A 63 -8.46 7.49 -5.27
N ALA A 64 -9.70 7.31 -5.61
CA ALA A 64 -10.77 8.00 -4.92
C ALA A 64 -11.06 7.26 -3.59
N GLU A 65 -10.78 7.88 -2.50
CA GLU A 65 -10.42 9.22 -2.09
C GLU A 65 -9.08 9.28 -1.36
N SER A 66 -8.06 8.54 -1.80
CA SER A 66 -6.76 8.50 -1.14
C SER A 66 -5.65 7.97 -2.05
N HIS A 67 -4.83 7.04 -1.56
CA HIS A 67 -3.69 6.55 -2.34
C HIS A 67 -3.25 5.14 -1.92
N VAL A 68 -2.52 4.49 -2.83
CA VAL A 68 -1.77 3.26 -2.57
C VAL A 68 -0.35 3.49 -3.07
N ASN A 69 0.64 3.26 -2.22
CA ASN A 69 2.04 3.46 -2.54
C ASN A 69 2.83 2.17 -2.36
N ILE A 70 3.81 1.95 -3.24
CA ILE A 70 4.81 0.90 -3.08
C ILE A 70 6.19 1.56 -3.18
N HIS A 71 7.05 1.27 -2.23
CA HIS A 71 8.46 1.66 -2.22
C HIS A 71 9.31 0.41 -2.11
N THR A 72 10.28 0.24 -2.99
CA THR A 72 11.12 -0.95 -3.00
C THR A 72 12.57 -0.64 -2.70
N TRP A 73 13.21 -1.55 -1.97
CA TRP A 73 14.66 -1.60 -1.72
C TRP A 73 15.13 -3.00 -2.10
N PRO A 74 15.34 -3.26 -3.40
CA PRO A 74 15.71 -4.59 -3.87
C PRO A 74 17.00 -5.10 -3.22
N GLU A 75 17.96 -4.20 -2.93
CA GLU A 75 19.23 -4.52 -2.28
C GLU A 75 19.06 -5.10 -0.89
N TYR A 76 17.94 -4.82 -0.23
CA TYR A 76 17.59 -5.39 1.08
C TYR A 76 16.50 -6.45 0.99
N GLY A 77 16.03 -6.75 -0.22
CA GLY A 77 14.89 -7.64 -0.40
C GLY A 77 13.64 -7.13 0.33
N TYR A 78 13.42 -5.82 0.31
CA TYR A 78 12.41 -5.15 1.12
C TYR A 78 11.51 -4.26 0.27
N ALA A 79 10.22 -4.26 0.59
CA ALA A 79 9.28 -3.27 0.08
C ALA A 79 8.37 -2.77 1.21
N ALA A 80 8.03 -1.50 1.15
CA ALA A 80 7.01 -0.90 1.99
C ALA A 80 5.78 -0.59 1.14
N VAL A 81 4.62 -0.98 1.63
CA VAL A 81 3.35 -0.74 0.95
C VAL A 81 2.41 -0.01 1.90
N ASP A 82 1.94 1.13 1.48
CA ASP A 82 0.98 1.93 2.21
C ASP A 82 -0.34 1.96 1.46
N ILE A 83 -1.41 1.60 2.17
CA ILE A 83 -2.76 1.67 1.63
C ILE A 83 -3.57 2.56 2.57
N PHE A 84 -3.92 3.73 2.08
CA PHE A 84 -4.71 4.69 2.82
C PHE A 84 -6.08 4.79 2.19
N THR A 85 -7.11 4.38 2.93
CA THR A 85 -8.50 4.41 2.47
C THR A 85 -9.35 5.20 3.46
N CYS A 86 -10.44 5.76 2.97
CA CYS A 86 -11.34 6.57 3.79
C CYS A 86 -12.44 5.75 4.47
N GLY A 87 -12.36 4.45 4.39
CA GLY A 87 -13.38 3.54 4.91
C GLY A 87 -14.54 3.35 3.93
N GLY A 88 -15.49 2.51 4.30
CA GLY A 88 -16.59 2.13 3.45
C GLY A 88 -16.49 0.68 3.01
N ARG A 89 -16.57 0.43 1.71
CA ARG A 89 -16.49 -0.93 1.15
C ARG A 89 -15.08 -1.43 0.94
N GLU A 90 -14.12 -0.53 0.95
CA GLU A 90 -12.73 -0.83 0.68
C GLU A 90 -12.14 -1.68 1.79
N ASP A 91 -11.53 -2.79 1.43
CA ASP A 91 -10.81 -3.64 2.36
C ASP A 91 -9.32 -3.66 2.01
N PRO A 92 -8.49 -2.89 2.73
CA PRO A 92 -7.05 -2.88 2.48
C PRO A 92 -6.38 -4.25 2.67
N SER A 93 -6.98 -5.16 3.44
CA SER A 93 -6.41 -6.49 3.63
C SER A 93 -6.47 -7.36 2.37
N ALA A 94 -7.33 -7.00 1.42
CA ALA A 94 -7.41 -7.67 0.11
C ALA A 94 -6.11 -7.52 -0.70
N ALA A 95 -5.25 -6.55 -0.36
CA ALA A 95 -3.94 -6.40 -1.00
C ALA A 95 -2.96 -7.52 -0.63
N ILE A 96 -3.13 -8.20 0.50
CA ILE A 96 -2.18 -9.21 0.97
C ILE A 96 -2.03 -10.38 -0.01
N PRO A 97 -3.10 -11.03 -0.49
CA PRO A 97 -2.97 -12.08 -1.49
C PRO A 97 -2.31 -11.57 -2.78
N THR A 98 -2.65 -10.37 -3.20
CA THR A 98 -2.07 -9.74 -4.40
C THR A 98 -0.58 -9.55 -4.26
N LEU A 99 -0.12 -9.05 -3.12
CA LEU A 99 1.31 -8.87 -2.84
C LEU A 99 2.05 -10.20 -2.81
N ARG A 100 1.42 -11.26 -2.30
CA ARG A 100 2.00 -12.61 -2.32
C ARG A 100 2.18 -13.13 -3.75
N GLU A 101 1.23 -12.88 -4.62
CA GLU A 101 1.32 -13.28 -6.03
C GLU A 101 2.36 -12.46 -6.80
N CYS A 102 2.39 -11.14 -6.59
CA CYS A 102 3.25 -10.24 -7.35
C CYS A 102 4.73 -10.34 -6.95
N PHE A 103 5.03 -10.52 -5.66
CA PHE A 103 6.39 -10.41 -5.14
C PHE A 103 6.87 -11.65 -4.39
N ALA A 104 6.03 -12.62 -4.14
CA ALA A 104 6.36 -13.87 -3.43
C ALA A 104 7.20 -13.63 -2.16
N PRO A 105 6.76 -12.77 -1.22
CA PRO A 105 7.53 -12.47 -0.04
C PRO A 105 7.60 -13.67 0.91
N GLU A 106 8.71 -13.83 1.61
CA GLU A 106 8.82 -14.82 2.68
C GLU A 106 7.98 -14.44 3.91
N ARG A 107 7.92 -13.14 4.19
CA ARG A 107 7.18 -12.61 5.34
C ARG A 107 6.51 -11.28 4.99
N ILE A 108 5.29 -11.13 5.46
CA ILE A 108 4.56 -9.88 5.41
C ILE A 108 4.23 -9.49 6.85
N GLU A 109 4.65 -8.30 7.24
CA GLU A 109 4.23 -7.67 8.49
C GLU A 109 3.23 -6.57 8.18
N THR A 110 2.15 -6.52 8.93
CA THR A 110 1.10 -5.52 8.72
C THR A 110 0.89 -4.70 9.98
N MET A 111 0.71 -3.41 9.77
CA MET A 111 0.27 -2.49 10.82
C MET A 111 -0.95 -1.75 10.31
N GLU A 112 -2.00 -1.70 11.11
CA GLU A 112 -3.19 -0.91 10.81
C GLU A 112 -3.27 0.25 11.79
N MET A 113 -3.48 1.44 11.25
CA MET A 113 -3.58 2.66 12.04
C MET A 113 -4.78 3.48 11.55
N THR A 114 -5.66 3.83 12.47
CA THR A 114 -6.72 4.78 12.19
C THR A 114 -6.15 6.20 12.26
N ARG A 115 -6.38 6.99 11.22
CA ARG A 115 -5.89 8.35 11.11
C ARG A 115 -7.03 9.33 10.96
N GLY A 116 -6.86 10.48 11.59
CA GLY A 116 -7.80 11.56 11.53
C GLY A 116 -9.00 11.38 12.47
N ILE A 117 -9.45 12.47 12.99
CA ILE A 117 -10.71 12.56 13.72
C ILE A 117 -11.62 13.41 12.83
N LEU A 118 -12.72 12.83 12.37
CA LEU A 118 -13.66 13.57 11.57
C LEU A 118 -14.33 14.65 12.39
N LEU A 119 -14.51 15.79 11.79
CA LEU A 119 -15.13 16.94 12.44
C LEU A 119 -16.52 16.60 12.98
N ASP A 120 -17.23 15.72 12.28
CA ASP A 120 -18.56 15.25 12.69
C ASP A 120 -18.54 14.48 14.00
N GLU A 121 -17.49 13.72 14.27
CA GLU A 121 -17.32 13.04 15.55
C GLU A 121 -17.04 14.04 16.68
N MET A 122 -16.30 15.11 16.39
CA MET A 122 -16.05 16.17 17.35
C MET A 122 -17.29 17.02 17.60
N VAL A 123 -18.06 17.30 16.56
CA VAL A 123 -19.30 18.09 16.64
C VAL A 123 -20.45 17.25 17.19
N GLY A 124 -20.48 15.95 16.91
CA GLY A 124 -21.48 15.03 17.42
C GLY A 124 -21.49 14.93 18.96
N VAL A 125 -20.33 15.05 19.58
CA VAL A 125 -20.22 15.11 21.05
C VAL A 125 -20.81 16.40 21.59
N ALA A 126 -20.67 17.52 20.88
CA ALA A 126 -21.25 18.79 21.25
C ALA A 126 -22.76 18.87 20.94
N ALA A 127 -23.22 18.18 19.90
CA ALA A 127 -24.63 18.13 19.52
C ALA A 127 -25.46 17.17 20.38
N GLY A 128 -24.79 16.16 21.00
CA GLY A 128 -25.43 15.23 21.92
C GLY A 128 -25.85 15.84 23.26
N ASP A 129 -25.34 17.00 23.59
CA ASP A 129 -25.63 17.76 24.81
C ASP A 129 -26.75 18.78 24.65
N GLY A 130 -27.37 18.80 23.47
CA GLY A 130 -28.43 19.75 23.15
C GLY A 130 -29.86 19.20 23.35
#